data_69d1d12365b2042035fc95129fd7ccd4
#
_entry.id   69d1d12365b2042035fc95129fd7ccd4
#
_cell.length_a   1.000
_cell.length_b   1.000
_cell.length_c   1.000
_cell.angle_alpha   90.00
_cell.angle_beta   90.00
_cell.angle_gamma   90.00
#
_symmetry.space_group_name_H-M   'P 1'
#
loop_
_entity.id
_entity.type
_entity.pdbx_description
1 polymer ?
#
loop_
_entity_poly.entity_id
_entity_poly.type
_entity_poly.pdbx_seq_one_letter_code
_entity_poly.pdbx_strand_id
1 'polypeptide(L)'
;MTQSPSFDRDFKLWVLLQQTRDAVFKTAEKELRRFDLSPMEAALIFAVHSIGERATPAEISRWLFRESHSVSGLLDRMSKKGLVRRSKDLDKKNLVRVSLTDKAQQFYNTYAEMKAIEAVLSCLSEEERECLGASLEKLRDKALDDLGVERAMPFPGPF
;
A
#
# COMPACT_ATOMS: atom_id res chain seq x y z
N MET A 1 -21.28 17.88 29.31
CA MET A 1 -21.73 17.66 27.93
C MET A 1 -21.69 16.15 27.69
N THR A 2 -22.85 15.52 27.65
CA THR A 2 -22.98 14.08 27.33
C THR A 2 -22.71 13.87 25.86
N GLN A 3 -21.62 13.21 25.51
CA GLN A 3 -21.32 12.81 24.13
C GLN A 3 -22.45 11.91 23.61
N SER A 4 -22.84 12.09 22.33
CA SER A 4 -23.82 11.24 21.68
C SER A 4 -23.35 9.78 21.68
N PRO A 5 -24.23 8.78 21.95
CA PRO A 5 -23.89 7.36 21.89
C PRO A 5 -23.29 6.92 20.54
N SER A 6 -23.66 7.57 19.44
CA SER A 6 -23.10 7.34 18.11
C SER A 6 -21.64 7.78 18.03
N PHE A 7 -21.30 8.95 18.59
CA PHE A 7 -19.90 9.44 18.60
C PHE A 7 -18.95 8.48 19.34
N ASP A 8 -19.37 7.94 20.49
CA ASP A 8 -18.54 6.98 21.24
C ASP A 8 -18.28 5.69 20.42
N ARG A 9 -19.30 5.22 19.69
CA ARG A 9 -19.20 4.03 18.84
C ARG A 9 -18.29 4.26 17.62
N ASP A 10 -18.42 5.39 16.94
CA ASP A 10 -17.61 5.73 15.77
C ASP A 10 -16.16 5.97 16.17
N PHE A 11 -15.94 6.64 17.30
CA PHE A 11 -14.59 6.83 17.85
C PHE A 11 -13.92 5.50 18.21
N LYS A 12 -14.63 4.57 18.85
CA LYS A 12 -14.12 3.22 19.13
C LYS A 12 -13.75 2.46 17.86
N LEU A 13 -14.61 2.56 16.84
CA LEU A 13 -14.34 1.93 15.54
C LEU A 13 -13.09 2.52 14.88
N TRP A 14 -12.93 3.85 14.91
CA TRP A 14 -11.74 4.52 14.39
C TRP A 14 -10.46 4.08 15.14
N VAL A 15 -10.49 4.02 16.48
CA VAL A 15 -9.36 3.53 17.29
C VAL A 15 -9.03 2.08 16.94
N LEU A 16 -10.04 1.21 16.83
CA LEU A 16 -9.84 -0.20 16.47
C LEU A 16 -9.19 -0.34 15.09
N LEU A 17 -9.62 0.45 14.11
CA LEU A 17 -9.03 0.46 12.76
C LEU A 17 -7.54 0.82 12.81
N GLN A 18 -7.15 1.86 13.59
CA GLN A 18 -5.75 2.25 13.73
C GLN A 18 -4.92 1.16 14.44
N GLN A 19 -5.42 0.60 15.53
CA GLN A 19 -4.74 -0.46 16.26
C GLN A 19 -4.57 -1.72 15.39
N THR A 20 -5.60 -2.10 14.65
CA THR A 20 -5.55 -3.26 13.74
C THR A 20 -4.51 -3.03 12.65
N ARG A 21 -4.53 -1.87 11.99
CA ARG A 21 -3.51 -1.49 11.00
C ARG A 21 -2.10 -1.65 11.58
N ASP A 22 -1.84 -1.09 12.76
CA ASP A 22 -0.51 -1.09 13.36
C ASP A 22 -0.06 -2.50 13.79
N ALA A 23 -0.98 -3.32 14.31
CA ALA A 23 -0.69 -4.69 14.68
C ALA A 23 -0.36 -5.57 13.45
N VAL A 24 -1.19 -5.51 12.41
CA VAL A 24 -0.97 -6.25 11.16
C VAL A 24 0.32 -5.79 10.48
N PHE A 25 0.59 -4.48 10.48
CA PHE A 25 1.81 -3.91 9.92
C PHE A 25 3.08 -4.42 10.62
N LYS A 26 3.07 -4.51 11.97
CA LYS A 26 4.20 -5.08 12.74
C LYS A 26 4.43 -6.57 12.44
N THR A 27 3.36 -7.31 12.18
CA THR A 27 3.47 -8.72 11.78
C THR A 27 4.14 -8.85 10.42
N ALA A 28 3.73 -8.04 9.45
CA ALA A 28 4.36 -7.97 8.13
C ALA A 28 5.83 -7.51 8.21
N GLU A 29 6.14 -6.49 9.03
CA GLU A 29 7.50 -6.00 9.23
C GLU A 29 8.46 -7.09 9.69
N LYS A 30 8.03 -7.97 10.60
CA LYS A 30 8.85 -9.09 11.09
C LYS A 30 9.25 -10.05 9.96
N GLU A 31 8.36 -10.29 9.00
CA GLU A 31 8.63 -11.13 7.84
C GLU A 31 9.55 -10.42 6.83
N LEU A 32 9.31 -9.14 6.57
CA LEU A 32 10.09 -8.32 5.66
C LEU A 32 11.57 -8.16 6.04
N ARG A 33 11.88 -8.21 7.34
CA ARG A 33 13.28 -8.17 7.82
C ARG A 33 14.14 -9.27 7.25
N ARG A 34 13.55 -10.42 6.88
CA ARG A 34 14.26 -11.54 6.24
C ARG A 34 14.78 -11.17 4.84
N PHE A 35 14.17 -10.17 4.22
CA PHE A 35 14.53 -9.68 2.88
C PHE A 35 15.30 -8.35 2.92
N ASP A 36 15.69 -7.87 4.10
CA ASP A 36 16.30 -6.54 4.28
C ASP A 36 15.42 -5.41 3.70
N LEU A 37 14.11 -5.55 3.85
CA LEU A 37 13.13 -4.57 3.38
C LEU A 37 12.34 -3.98 4.54
N SER A 38 12.12 -2.67 4.46
CA SER A 38 11.12 -2.00 5.27
C SER A 38 9.72 -2.20 4.67
N PRO A 39 8.65 -2.08 5.46
CA PRO A 39 7.29 -2.14 4.95
C PRO A 39 6.99 -1.12 3.85
N MET A 40 7.61 0.06 3.91
CA MET A 40 7.43 1.09 2.89
C MET A 40 8.13 0.74 1.58
N GLU A 41 9.30 0.08 1.63
CA GLU A 41 9.98 -0.43 0.43
C GLU A 41 9.18 -1.56 -0.21
N ALA A 42 8.61 -2.45 0.59
CA ALA A 42 7.70 -3.49 0.09
C ALA A 42 6.44 -2.88 -0.55
N ALA A 43 5.79 -1.93 0.12
CA ALA A 43 4.62 -1.23 -0.42
C ALA A 43 4.92 -0.54 -1.76
N LEU A 44 6.12 0.04 -1.93
CA LEU A 44 6.54 0.63 -3.20
C LEU A 44 6.75 -0.44 -4.29
N ILE A 45 7.32 -1.59 -3.96
CA ILE A 45 7.45 -2.71 -4.90
C ILE A 45 6.05 -3.13 -5.39
N PHE A 46 5.09 -3.29 -4.49
CA PHE A 46 3.69 -3.61 -4.85
C PHE A 46 3.06 -2.53 -5.72
N ALA A 47 3.26 -1.26 -5.38
CA ALA A 47 2.75 -0.14 -6.17
C ALA A 47 3.30 -0.16 -7.60
N VAL A 48 4.61 -0.29 -7.77
CA VAL A 48 5.25 -0.34 -9.09
C VAL A 48 4.77 -1.55 -9.89
N HIS A 49 4.66 -2.73 -9.26
CA HIS A 49 4.15 -3.92 -9.92
C HIS A 49 2.70 -3.74 -10.41
N SER A 50 1.83 -3.21 -9.53
CA SER A 50 0.41 -3.02 -9.83
C SER A 50 0.15 -1.95 -10.90
N ILE A 51 0.92 -0.85 -10.88
CA ILE A 51 0.82 0.21 -11.89
C ILE A 51 1.42 -0.25 -13.24
N GLY A 52 2.42 -1.11 -13.20
CA GLY A 52 3.09 -1.67 -14.37
C GLY A 52 3.92 -0.63 -15.14
N GLU A 53 3.93 -0.73 -16.46
CA GLU A 53 4.78 0.10 -17.35
C GLU A 53 4.51 1.60 -17.24
N ARG A 54 3.35 2.01 -16.74
CA ARG A 54 2.99 3.42 -16.54
C ARG A 54 3.49 3.99 -15.22
N ALA A 55 4.18 3.22 -14.39
CA ALA A 55 4.62 3.68 -13.07
C ALA A 55 5.56 4.90 -13.17
N THR A 56 5.15 5.97 -12.52
CA THR A 56 5.92 7.20 -12.35
C THR A 56 5.99 7.56 -10.87
N PRO A 57 6.95 8.41 -10.44
CA PRO A 57 6.98 8.88 -9.06
C PRO A 57 5.65 9.50 -8.58
N ALA A 58 4.95 10.21 -9.47
CA ALA A 58 3.66 10.83 -9.16
C ALA A 58 2.55 9.77 -8.96
N GLU A 59 2.49 8.75 -9.82
CA GLU A 59 1.53 7.65 -9.69
C GLU A 59 1.79 6.85 -8.40
N ILE A 60 3.07 6.56 -8.11
CA ILE A 60 3.47 5.85 -6.89
C ILE A 60 3.11 6.67 -5.66
N SER A 61 3.31 8.00 -5.68
CA SER A 61 2.94 8.92 -4.61
C SER A 61 1.44 8.86 -4.30
N ARG A 62 0.60 8.92 -5.33
CA ARG A 62 -0.85 8.76 -5.20
C ARG A 62 -1.22 7.39 -4.63
N TRP A 63 -0.63 6.34 -5.15
CA TRP A 63 -0.90 4.96 -4.74
C TRP A 63 -0.55 4.71 -3.27
N LEU A 64 0.57 5.28 -2.79
CA LEU A 64 1.04 5.13 -1.41
C LEU A 64 0.42 6.15 -0.44
N PHE A 65 -0.40 7.10 -0.89
CA PHE A 65 -0.89 8.24 -0.10
C PHE A 65 0.26 9.00 0.58
N ARG A 66 1.33 9.29 -0.18
CA ARG A 66 2.54 9.95 0.31
C ARG A 66 2.89 11.17 -0.53
N GLU A 67 3.53 12.14 0.13
CA GLU A 67 4.05 13.31 -0.55
C GLU A 67 5.15 12.95 -1.56
N SER A 68 5.18 13.64 -2.70
CA SER A 68 6.11 13.36 -3.80
C SER A 68 7.58 13.39 -3.38
N HIS A 69 7.97 14.30 -2.47
CA HIS A 69 9.34 14.37 -1.97
C HIS A 69 9.72 13.13 -1.14
N SER A 70 8.79 12.59 -0.34
CA SER A 70 9.00 11.37 0.44
C SER A 70 9.21 10.16 -0.47
N VAL A 71 8.42 10.06 -1.55
CA VAL A 71 8.54 8.99 -2.54
C VAL A 71 9.84 9.12 -3.33
N SER A 72 10.26 10.33 -3.70
CA SER A 72 11.56 10.55 -4.36
C SER A 72 12.73 10.05 -3.52
N GLY A 73 12.77 10.39 -2.23
CA GLY A 73 13.80 9.91 -1.32
C GLY A 73 13.78 8.39 -1.12
N LEU A 74 12.58 7.78 -1.12
CA LEU A 74 12.42 6.33 -1.05
C LEU A 74 12.94 5.67 -2.33
N LEU A 75 12.58 6.19 -3.50
CA LEU A 75 13.05 5.70 -4.79
C LEU A 75 14.58 5.80 -4.93
N ASP A 76 15.22 6.85 -4.39
CA ASP A 76 16.68 7.00 -4.39
C ASP A 76 17.35 5.87 -3.57
N ARG A 77 16.82 5.59 -2.38
CA ARG A 77 17.31 4.48 -1.54
C ARG A 77 17.13 3.13 -2.22
N MET A 78 15.96 2.90 -2.83
CA MET A 78 15.66 1.64 -3.50
C MET A 78 16.47 1.44 -4.79
N SER A 79 16.78 2.52 -5.51
CA SER A 79 17.71 2.47 -6.63
C SER A 79 19.13 2.06 -6.17
N LYS A 80 19.61 2.62 -5.04
CA LYS A 80 20.91 2.23 -4.44
C LYS A 80 20.92 0.78 -3.96
N LYS A 81 19.81 0.27 -3.46
CA LYS A 81 19.65 -1.16 -3.10
C LYS A 81 19.50 -2.09 -4.31
N GLY A 82 19.38 -1.54 -5.52
CA GLY A 82 19.18 -2.31 -6.75
C GLY A 82 17.79 -2.95 -6.83
N LEU A 83 16.76 -2.29 -6.28
CA LEU A 83 15.38 -2.79 -6.27
C LEU A 83 14.53 -2.14 -7.37
N VAL A 84 14.83 -0.90 -7.73
CA VAL A 84 14.12 -0.20 -8.80
C VAL A 84 15.11 0.42 -9.78
N ARG A 85 14.65 0.59 -11.02
CA ARG A 85 15.34 1.33 -12.09
C ARG A 85 14.49 2.53 -12.47
N ARG A 86 15.15 3.63 -12.80
CA ARG A 86 14.52 4.83 -13.37
C ARG A 86 15.01 4.99 -14.80
N SER A 87 14.10 5.21 -15.72
CA SER A 87 14.39 5.50 -17.11
C SER A 87 13.64 6.75 -17.56
N LYS A 88 14.21 7.52 -18.49
CA LYS A 88 13.47 8.59 -19.13
C LYS A 88 12.49 7.97 -20.11
N ASP A 89 11.28 8.51 -20.15
CA ASP A 89 10.28 8.11 -21.14
C ASP A 89 10.75 8.54 -22.55
N LEU A 90 10.64 7.63 -23.52
CA LEU A 90 11.11 7.89 -24.88
C LEU A 90 10.22 8.91 -25.60
N ASP A 91 8.93 8.93 -25.28
CA ASP A 91 7.94 9.78 -25.95
C ASP A 91 7.72 11.11 -25.22
N LYS A 92 7.99 11.17 -23.91
CA LYS A 92 7.76 12.33 -23.06
C LYS A 92 9.04 12.73 -22.33
N LYS A 93 9.78 13.68 -22.91
CA LYS A 93 11.15 14.10 -22.45
C LYS A 93 11.30 14.40 -20.97
N ASN A 94 10.24 14.77 -20.26
CA ASN A 94 10.29 15.14 -18.83
C ASN A 94 9.68 14.07 -17.92
N LEU A 95 9.28 12.91 -18.45
CA LEU A 95 8.65 11.86 -17.67
C LEU A 95 9.69 10.80 -17.30
N VAL A 96 9.73 10.49 -16.01
CA VAL A 96 10.56 9.39 -15.47
C VAL A 96 9.68 8.18 -15.23
N ARG A 97 10.04 7.04 -15.80
CA ARG A 97 9.41 5.75 -15.54
C ARG A 97 10.18 5.02 -14.44
N VAL A 98 9.45 4.27 -13.63
CA VAL A 98 9.99 3.43 -12.57
C VAL A 98 9.64 1.99 -12.87
N SER A 99 10.62 1.11 -12.86
CA SER A 99 10.43 -0.33 -13.04
C SER A 99 11.13 -1.11 -11.94
N LEU A 100 10.64 -2.32 -11.65
CA LEU A 100 11.30 -3.24 -10.74
C LEU A 100 12.53 -3.86 -11.41
N THR A 101 13.54 -4.18 -10.60
CA THR A 101 14.64 -5.06 -11.01
C THR A 101 14.22 -6.52 -10.83
N ASP A 102 14.98 -7.44 -11.40
CA ASP A 102 14.76 -8.88 -11.20
C ASP A 102 14.76 -9.27 -9.73
N LYS A 103 15.64 -8.63 -8.93
CA LYS A 103 15.70 -8.81 -7.47
C LYS A 103 14.37 -8.43 -6.79
N ALA A 104 13.80 -7.29 -7.16
CA ALA A 104 12.53 -6.84 -6.59
C ALA A 104 11.36 -7.68 -7.11
N GLN A 105 11.41 -8.13 -8.36
CA GLN A 105 10.39 -9.02 -8.93
C GLN A 105 10.40 -10.39 -8.24
N GLN A 106 11.58 -10.95 -7.96
CA GLN A 106 11.69 -12.19 -7.18
C GLN A 106 11.12 -12.03 -5.77
N PHE A 107 11.44 -10.90 -5.10
CA PHE A 107 10.84 -10.59 -3.81
C PHE A 107 9.31 -10.55 -3.93
N TYR A 108 8.77 -9.82 -4.90
CA TYR A 108 7.32 -9.72 -5.11
C TYR A 108 6.68 -11.10 -5.25
N ASN A 109 7.24 -11.97 -6.08
CA ASN A 109 6.72 -13.32 -6.32
C ASN A 109 6.74 -14.18 -5.03
N THR A 110 7.82 -14.09 -4.25
CA THR A 110 7.94 -14.81 -2.98
C THR A 110 7.01 -14.26 -1.91
N TYR A 111 6.85 -12.94 -1.89
CA TYR A 111 6.05 -12.24 -0.88
C TYR A 111 4.54 -12.29 -1.20
N ALA A 112 4.16 -12.55 -2.45
CA ALA A 112 2.75 -12.82 -2.81
C ALA A 112 2.20 -14.08 -2.09
N GLU A 113 3.09 -14.95 -1.59
CA GLU A 113 2.76 -16.10 -0.73
C GLU A 113 2.78 -15.73 0.77
N MET A 114 2.38 -14.51 1.14
CA MET A 114 2.50 -13.93 2.50
C MET A 114 1.82 -14.77 3.58
N LYS A 115 2.55 -15.70 4.15
CA LYS A 115 2.07 -16.55 5.25
C LYS A 115 1.68 -15.76 6.51
N ALA A 116 2.37 -14.64 6.78
CA ALA A 116 2.09 -13.83 7.96
C ALA A 116 0.73 -13.12 7.85
N ILE A 117 0.38 -12.59 6.69
CA ILE A 117 -0.93 -11.96 6.47
C ILE A 117 -2.02 -13.00 6.35
N GLU A 118 -1.77 -14.08 5.63
CA GLU A 118 -2.69 -15.22 5.55
C GLU A 118 -3.01 -15.76 6.96
N ALA A 119 -1.99 -15.95 7.81
CA ALA A 119 -2.17 -16.39 9.19
C ALA A 119 -3.00 -15.42 10.03
N VAL A 120 -2.83 -14.10 9.84
CA VAL A 120 -3.67 -13.10 10.53
C VAL A 120 -5.10 -13.15 10.03
N LEU A 121 -5.31 -13.23 8.71
CA LEU A 121 -6.64 -13.23 8.11
C LEU A 121 -7.37 -14.58 8.27
N SER A 122 -6.65 -15.66 8.61
CA SER A 122 -7.26 -16.98 8.79
C SER A 122 -8.23 -17.08 9.98
N CYS A 123 -8.24 -16.08 10.88
CA CYS A 123 -9.25 -15.98 11.94
C CYS A 123 -10.65 -15.58 11.43
N LEU A 124 -10.76 -15.15 10.18
CA LEU A 124 -12.02 -14.74 9.55
C LEU A 124 -12.52 -15.82 8.60
N SER A 125 -13.85 -16.03 8.58
CA SER A 125 -14.50 -16.80 7.52
C SER A 125 -14.43 -16.06 6.17
N GLU A 126 -14.79 -16.74 5.07
CA GLU A 126 -14.79 -16.10 3.75
C GLU A 126 -15.81 -14.97 3.69
N GLU A 127 -17.03 -15.16 4.22
CA GLU A 127 -18.05 -14.13 4.29
C GLU A 127 -17.61 -12.91 5.13
N GLU A 128 -16.90 -13.14 6.24
CA GLU A 128 -16.34 -12.08 7.07
C GLU A 128 -15.26 -11.28 6.33
N ARG A 129 -14.42 -11.95 5.52
CA ARG A 129 -13.41 -11.29 4.68
C ARG A 129 -14.04 -10.44 3.59
N GLU A 130 -15.04 -10.96 2.89
CA GLU A 130 -15.80 -10.21 1.88
C GLU A 130 -16.47 -8.97 2.50
N CYS A 131 -17.15 -9.15 3.63
CA CYS A 131 -17.82 -8.04 4.33
C CYS A 131 -16.82 -6.98 4.80
N LEU A 132 -15.69 -7.40 5.36
CA LEU A 132 -14.62 -6.51 5.79
C LEU A 132 -14.02 -5.77 4.60
N GLY A 133 -13.72 -6.46 3.50
CA GLY A 133 -13.20 -5.89 2.27
C GLY A 133 -14.11 -4.78 1.72
N ALA A 134 -15.38 -5.09 1.53
CA ALA A 134 -16.38 -4.13 1.07
C ALA A 134 -16.53 -2.93 2.00
N SER A 135 -16.45 -3.14 3.33
CA SER A 135 -16.54 -2.07 4.32
C SER A 135 -15.32 -1.15 4.28
N LEU A 136 -14.12 -1.73 4.16
CA LEU A 136 -12.86 -0.96 4.04
C LEU A 136 -12.81 -0.16 2.73
N GLU A 137 -13.32 -0.72 1.62
CA GLU A 137 -13.43 0.01 0.36
C GLU A 137 -14.31 1.25 0.49
N LYS A 138 -15.50 1.11 1.08
CA LYS A 138 -16.41 2.24 1.32
C LYS A 138 -15.78 3.33 2.19
N LEU A 139 -15.07 2.93 3.26
CA LEU A 139 -14.39 3.88 4.14
C LEU A 139 -13.25 4.61 3.42
N ARG A 140 -12.44 3.86 2.67
CA ARG A 140 -11.35 4.42 1.86
C ARG A 140 -11.88 5.41 0.85
N ASP A 141 -12.88 5.02 0.09
CA ASP A 141 -13.43 5.82 -0.98
C ASP A 141 -14.06 7.11 -0.46
N LYS A 142 -14.80 7.03 0.65
CA LYS A 142 -15.34 8.23 1.31
C LYS A 142 -14.25 9.17 1.80
N ALA A 143 -13.19 8.63 2.40
CA ALA A 143 -12.05 9.43 2.88
C ALA A 143 -11.31 10.12 1.70
N LEU A 144 -11.17 9.44 0.57
CA LEU A 144 -10.54 10.01 -0.63
C LEU A 144 -11.40 11.13 -1.23
N ASP A 145 -12.70 10.95 -1.29
CA ASP A 145 -13.64 12.00 -1.75
C ASP A 145 -13.54 13.25 -0.86
N ASP A 146 -13.51 13.07 0.46
CA ASP A 146 -13.41 14.20 1.41
C ASP A 146 -12.03 14.92 1.31
N LEU A 147 -10.98 14.21 0.91
CA LEU A 147 -9.66 14.77 0.67
C LEU A 147 -9.51 15.39 -0.73
N GLY A 148 -10.48 15.23 -1.61
CA GLY A 148 -10.39 15.67 -3.01
C GLY A 148 -9.31 14.93 -3.80
N VAL A 149 -8.95 13.70 -3.39
CA VAL A 149 -7.95 12.88 -4.07
C VAL A 149 -8.59 12.09 -5.19
N GLU A 150 -8.06 12.25 -6.39
CA GLU A 150 -8.54 11.52 -7.57
C GLU A 150 -8.33 10.00 -7.41
N ARG A 151 -9.39 9.24 -7.63
CA ARG A 151 -9.38 7.77 -7.52
C ARG A 151 -8.67 7.14 -8.71
N ALA A 152 -7.37 7.06 -8.66
CA ALA A 152 -6.56 6.37 -9.67
C ALA A 152 -5.92 5.09 -9.10
N MET A 153 -6.73 4.23 -8.47
CA MET A 153 -6.21 3.07 -7.74
C MET A 153 -6.63 1.77 -8.41
N PRO A 154 -5.71 1.06 -9.07
CA PRO A 154 -6.02 -0.27 -9.61
C PRO A 154 -5.89 -1.39 -8.57
N PHE A 155 -5.50 -1.11 -7.30
CA PHE A 155 -5.23 -2.14 -6.31
C PHE A 155 -5.68 -1.75 -4.89
N PRO A 156 -6.23 -2.68 -4.11
CA PRO A 156 -6.74 -3.97 -4.61
C PRO A 156 -7.87 -3.78 -5.62
N GLY A 157 -8.06 -4.75 -6.52
CA GLY A 157 -9.28 -4.81 -7.33
C GLY A 157 -10.53 -4.91 -6.44
N PRO A 158 -11.75 -4.81 -7.00
CA PRO A 158 -12.96 -4.93 -6.21
C PRO A 158 -13.00 -6.27 -5.48
N PHE A 159 -13.41 -6.21 -4.21
CA PHE A 159 -13.72 -7.38 -3.39
C PHE A 159 -15.01 -8.01 -3.82
#